data_b0cfe00fa9728708b3438ad1c67eb4f2
#
_entry.id   b0cfe00fa9728708b3438ad1c67eb4f2
#
_cell.length_a   1.000
_cell.length_b   1.000
_cell.length_c   1.000
_cell.angle_alpha   90.00
_cell.angle_beta   90.00
_cell.angle_gamma   90.00
#
_symmetry.space_group_name_H-M   'P 1'
#
loop_
_entity.id
_entity.type
_entity.pdbx_description
1 polymer ?
#
loop_
_entity_poly.entity_id
_entity_poly.type
_entity_poly.pdbx_seq_one_letter_code
_entity_poly.pdbx_strand_id
1 'polypeptide(L)'
;HSNLKFKGLKMFKTIIKTMFMLFISTAVIAADDIPVNIDEGKIGGVRRVPKADEFKVCADQDNLPYSNAQGEGFENKIAEILAADLGRELTYQFWHDRFGFLRNTLNGYRCDYVIGTNTTYDALDTTKPYYRAGHVWVYRKDSGFDIKNWDSPDLRKGTIGVNDKSPVAVALNANGLMFNAKPYRIQRDLNTSPGQKIEDLAKGDIDIAIEWGPIGGYYAKKSDVEMVVVPIPEYATDQSRLTGKTYWNISGGVRKREADRRDELEAAIFRNLDKIHAVMDEFGIPWSEPTFEDRLDGYKRHKK
;
A
#
# COMPACT_ATOMS: atom_id res chain seq x y z
N HIS A 1 50.44 64.72 -27.90
CA HIS A 1 51.58 64.22 -27.12
C HIS A 1 51.32 62.83 -26.62
N SER A 2 51.94 62.03 -27.04
CA SER A 2 53.04 61.12 -27.08
C SER A 2 52.55 59.64 -27.15
N ASN A 3 53.07 59.08 -28.21
CA ASN A 3 53.09 57.63 -28.49
C ASN A 3 53.56 56.76 -27.35
N LEU A 4 52.93 55.61 -27.20
CA LEU A 4 53.60 54.39 -26.68
C LEU A 4 53.20 53.17 -27.51
N LYS A 5 54.23 52.67 -28.18
CA LYS A 5 54.22 51.57 -29.14
C LYS A 5 54.03 50.22 -28.43
N PHE A 6 53.20 49.40 -29.03
CA PHE A 6 53.12 47.97 -28.84
C PHE A 6 54.51 47.29 -28.89
N LYS A 7 54.90 46.65 -27.81
CA LYS A 7 55.85 45.50 -27.80
C LYS A 7 55.41 44.51 -26.74
N GLY A 8 54.85 43.40 -27.17
CA GLY A 8 54.42 42.37 -26.23
C GLY A 8 53.69 41.22 -26.87
N LEU A 9 53.93 40.95 -28.14
CA LEU A 9 53.24 39.83 -28.82
C LEU A 9 54.26 38.73 -29.16
N LYS A 10 54.94 38.18 -28.12
CA LYS A 10 55.77 36.97 -28.30
C LYS A 10 55.84 36.04 -27.08
N MET A 11 55.08 36.26 -26.07
CA MET A 11 55.16 35.41 -24.87
C MET A 11 53.87 34.64 -24.58
N PHE A 12 52.97 34.52 -25.54
CA PHE A 12 51.64 33.84 -25.35
C PHE A 12 51.55 32.50 -26.09
N LYS A 13 52.66 31.96 -26.61
CA LYS A 13 52.65 30.70 -27.35
C LYS A 13 53.23 29.49 -26.63
N THR A 14 53.63 29.61 -25.34
CA THR A 14 54.30 28.50 -24.64
C THR A 14 53.56 28.03 -23.38
N ILE A 15 52.41 28.59 -23.04
CA ILE A 15 51.62 28.17 -21.83
C ILE A 15 50.36 27.36 -22.17
N ILE A 16 50.11 27.05 -23.44
CA ILE A 16 48.93 26.28 -23.87
C ILE A 16 49.29 24.79 -24.13
N LYS A 17 50.34 24.26 -23.58
CA LYS A 17 50.69 22.85 -23.82
C LYS A 17 50.83 21.98 -22.57
N THR A 18 50.41 22.43 -21.41
CA THR A 18 50.46 21.57 -20.17
C THR A 18 49.26 21.80 -19.25
N MET A 19 48.06 22.02 -19.82
CA MET A 19 46.82 21.81 -19.09
C MET A 19 46.20 20.54 -19.63
N PHE A 20 46.86 19.42 -19.29
CA PHE A 20 46.33 18.11 -19.50
C PHE A 20 45.13 17.97 -18.56
N MET A 21 43.97 17.95 -19.17
CA MET A 21 42.67 17.67 -18.58
C MET A 21 42.76 16.48 -17.63
N LEU A 22 42.64 16.75 -16.34
CA LEU A 22 42.06 15.76 -15.40
C LEU A 22 40.56 15.72 -15.67
N PHE A 23 40.15 14.88 -16.60
CA PHE A 23 38.80 14.38 -16.64
C PHE A 23 38.63 13.50 -15.41
N ILE A 24 38.15 14.10 -14.32
CA ILE A 24 37.48 13.34 -13.29
C ILE A 24 36.22 12.78 -13.97
N SER A 25 36.35 11.57 -14.45
CA SER A 25 35.23 10.73 -14.78
C SER A 25 34.45 10.57 -13.47
N THR A 26 33.50 11.44 -13.21
CA THR A 26 32.38 11.10 -12.35
C THR A 26 31.68 9.98 -13.08
N ALA A 27 31.97 8.75 -12.67
CA ALA A 27 31.07 7.65 -12.94
C ALA A 27 29.73 8.09 -12.29
N VAL A 28 28.85 8.63 -13.12
CA VAL A 28 27.44 8.60 -12.84
C VAL A 28 27.17 7.09 -12.78
N ILE A 29 27.07 6.56 -11.56
CA ILE A 29 26.41 5.28 -11.33
C ILE A 29 25.00 5.59 -11.83
N ALA A 30 24.73 5.19 -13.06
CA ALA A 30 23.38 5.06 -13.53
C ALA A 30 22.71 4.19 -12.46
N ALA A 31 21.68 4.70 -11.81
CA ALA A 31 20.75 3.86 -11.09
C ALA A 31 20.41 2.77 -12.10
N ASP A 32 20.82 1.54 -11.81
CA ASP A 32 20.53 0.40 -12.65
C ASP A 32 19.04 0.48 -12.92
N ASP A 33 18.69 0.68 -14.18
CA ASP A 33 17.34 0.57 -14.67
C ASP A 33 16.87 -0.82 -14.26
N ILE A 34 16.13 -0.87 -13.14
CA ILE A 34 15.30 -2.03 -12.87
C ILE A 34 14.44 -2.12 -14.12
N PRO A 35 14.50 -3.20 -14.89
CA PRO A 35 13.74 -3.28 -16.11
C PRO A 35 12.26 -3.22 -15.73
N VAL A 36 11.72 -2.01 -15.72
CA VAL A 36 10.29 -1.80 -15.75
C VAL A 36 9.89 -2.34 -17.11
N ASN A 37 9.59 -3.62 -17.15
CA ASN A 37 9.03 -4.25 -18.33
C ASN A 37 7.60 -3.69 -18.48
N ILE A 38 7.52 -2.45 -18.94
CA ILE A 38 6.31 -1.87 -19.48
C ILE A 38 6.14 -2.57 -20.81
N ASP A 39 5.59 -3.79 -20.74
CA ASP A 39 5.04 -4.42 -21.90
C ASP A 39 3.89 -3.49 -22.35
N GLU A 40 4.15 -2.64 -23.34
CA GLU A 40 3.14 -1.82 -24.02
C GLU A 40 2.19 -2.78 -24.73
N GLY A 41 1.35 -3.45 -23.91
CA GLY A 41 0.37 -4.40 -24.36
C GLY A 41 -0.61 -3.71 -25.28
N LYS A 42 -0.38 -3.86 -26.57
CA LYS A 42 -1.40 -3.64 -27.59
C LYS A 42 -2.67 -4.33 -27.14
N ILE A 43 -3.78 -3.62 -27.11
CA ILE A 43 -5.12 -4.18 -26.98
C ILE A 43 -5.22 -5.31 -28.02
N GLY A 44 -5.26 -6.58 -27.56
CA GLY A 44 -5.16 -7.77 -28.44
C GLY A 44 -3.89 -8.59 -28.30
N GLY A 45 -3.02 -8.29 -27.33
CA GLY A 45 -1.76 -9.03 -27.07
C GLY A 45 -2.00 -10.50 -26.72
N VAL A 46 -1.12 -11.36 -27.19
CA VAL A 46 -1.06 -12.78 -26.84
C VAL A 46 -1.02 -12.92 -25.32
N ARG A 47 -1.87 -13.78 -24.76
CA ARG A 47 -1.86 -14.09 -23.33
C ARG A 47 -0.48 -14.58 -22.94
N ARG A 48 0.11 -13.99 -21.90
CA ARG A 48 1.34 -14.51 -21.31
C ARG A 48 1.12 -15.95 -20.86
N VAL A 49 2.02 -16.83 -21.23
CA VAL A 49 2.08 -18.18 -20.66
C VAL A 49 2.83 -18.07 -19.32
N PRO A 50 2.22 -18.44 -18.18
CA PRO A 50 2.91 -18.47 -16.91
C PRO A 50 4.14 -19.36 -16.96
N LYS A 51 5.26 -18.90 -16.43
CA LYS A 51 6.47 -19.71 -16.32
C LYS A 51 6.42 -20.49 -15.00
N ALA A 52 6.89 -21.74 -15.03
CA ALA A 52 6.86 -22.62 -13.85
C ALA A 52 7.82 -22.15 -12.74
N ASP A 53 8.90 -21.49 -13.11
CA ASP A 53 9.96 -20.98 -12.25
C ASP A 53 9.74 -19.52 -11.79
N GLU A 54 8.62 -18.89 -12.19
CA GLU A 54 8.32 -17.49 -11.89
C GLU A 54 7.11 -17.38 -10.92
N PHE A 55 7.27 -16.58 -9.87
CA PHE A 55 6.18 -16.10 -9.01
C PHE A 55 5.89 -14.65 -9.37
N LYS A 56 4.95 -14.43 -10.29
CA LYS A 56 4.66 -13.11 -10.83
C LYS A 56 3.49 -12.45 -10.13
N VAL A 57 3.77 -11.40 -9.38
CA VAL A 57 2.81 -10.68 -8.55
C VAL A 57 2.28 -9.43 -9.25
N CYS A 58 0.98 -9.21 -9.15
CA CYS A 58 0.31 -7.96 -9.50
C CYS A 58 0.43 -7.01 -8.31
N ALA A 59 1.09 -5.87 -8.47
CA ALA A 59 1.31 -4.92 -7.39
C ALA A 59 1.16 -3.47 -7.86
N ASP A 60 0.98 -2.57 -6.93
CA ASP A 60 1.07 -1.13 -7.19
C ASP A 60 2.52 -0.67 -6.98
N GLN A 61 3.00 0.16 -7.88
CA GLN A 61 4.36 0.68 -7.84
C GLN A 61 4.56 1.82 -6.83
N ASP A 62 3.47 2.40 -6.30
CA ASP A 62 3.49 3.56 -5.42
C ASP A 62 2.27 3.57 -4.48
N ASN A 63 2.16 2.56 -3.62
CA ASN A 63 1.05 2.38 -2.69
C ASN A 63 1.51 1.85 -1.31
N LEU A 64 2.48 2.52 -0.69
CA LEU A 64 2.85 2.17 0.69
C LEU A 64 1.66 2.37 1.64
N PRO A 65 1.49 1.49 2.61
CA PRO A 65 2.40 0.44 3.08
C PRO A 65 2.34 -0.89 2.31
N TYR A 66 1.47 -1.05 1.32
CA TYR A 66 1.26 -2.33 0.63
C TYR A 66 2.44 -2.71 -0.25
N SER A 67 2.67 -1.92 -1.30
CA SER A 67 3.74 -2.19 -2.26
C SER A 67 4.28 -0.92 -2.89
N ASN A 68 5.52 -0.98 -3.34
CA ASN A 68 6.12 -0.01 -4.24
C ASN A 68 7.12 -0.71 -5.17
N ALA A 69 7.65 0.04 -6.15
CA ALA A 69 8.61 -0.50 -7.11
C ALA A 69 9.96 -0.88 -6.47
N GLN A 70 10.28 -0.31 -5.30
CA GLN A 70 11.50 -0.57 -4.53
C GLN A 70 11.41 -1.83 -3.65
N GLY A 71 10.23 -2.47 -3.57
CA GLY A 71 10.04 -3.67 -2.74
C GLY A 71 9.96 -3.38 -1.24
N GLU A 72 9.56 -2.16 -0.86
CA GLU A 72 9.57 -1.71 0.54
C GLU A 72 8.23 -1.90 1.27
N GLY A 73 7.16 -2.29 0.57
CA GLY A 73 5.86 -2.51 1.18
C GLY A 73 5.75 -3.88 1.88
N PHE A 74 4.81 -4.00 2.83
CA PHE A 74 4.63 -5.28 3.54
C PHE A 74 4.13 -6.41 2.61
N GLU A 75 3.33 -6.11 1.59
CA GLU A 75 2.94 -7.12 0.59
C GLU A 75 4.12 -7.50 -0.33
N ASN A 76 5.08 -6.60 -0.59
CA ASN A 76 6.33 -6.97 -1.24
C ASN A 76 7.10 -8.00 -0.38
N LYS A 77 7.20 -7.77 0.95
CA LYS A 77 7.87 -8.71 1.87
C LYS A 77 7.15 -10.05 1.97
N ILE A 78 5.84 -10.05 1.97
CA ILE A 78 5.05 -11.29 1.89
C ILE A 78 5.33 -12.01 0.57
N ALA A 79 5.36 -11.31 -0.55
CA ALA A 79 5.66 -11.90 -1.85
C ALA A 79 7.07 -12.52 -1.91
N GLU A 80 8.07 -11.89 -1.29
CA GLU A 80 9.43 -12.45 -1.13
C GLU A 80 9.41 -13.78 -0.36
N ILE A 81 8.67 -13.84 0.76
CA ILE A 81 8.50 -15.06 1.57
C ILE A 81 7.85 -16.18 0.74
N LEU A 82 6.78 -15.88 0.02
CA LEU A 82 6.03 -16.85 -0.77
C LEU A 82 6.83 -17.36 -1.97
N ALA A 83 7.54 -16.48 -2.67
CA ALA A 83 8.41 -16.86 -3.78
C ALA A 83 9.54 -17.78 -3.33
N ALA A 84 10.17 -17.48 -2.19
CA ALA A 84 11.21 -18.32 -1.58
C ALA A 84 10.66 -19.70 -1.16
N ASP A 85 9.47 -19.76 -0.56
CA ASP A 85 8.82 -21.02 -0.18
C ASP A 85 8.50 -21.91 -1.38
N LEU A 86 8.11 -21.30 -2.49
CA LEU A 86 7.80 -21.99 -3.75
C LEU A 86 9.05 -22.28 -4.60
N GLY A 87 10.23 -21.79 -4.22
CA GLY A 87 11.48 -21.91 -4.99
C GLY A 87 11.42 -21.24 -6.35
N ARG A 88 10.72 -20.12 -6.47
CA ARG A 88 10.50 -19.39 -7.73
C ARG A 88 11.09 -17.98 -7.69
N GLU A 89 11.46 -17.48 -8.87
CA GLU A 89 11.89 -16.09 -9.05
C GLU A 89 10.70 -15.14 -8.85
N LEU A 90 10.86 -14.17 -7.94
CA LEU A 90 9.86 -13.13 -7.74
C LEU A 90 9.96 -12.06 -8.81
N THR A 91 8.87 -11.82 -9.52
CA THR A 91 8.75 -10.74 -10.49
C THR A 91 7.43 -10.00 -10.29
N TYR A 92 7.34 -8.78 -10.81
CA TYR A 92 6.15 -7.95 -10.64
C TYR A 92 5.57 -7.50 -11.99
N GLN A 93 4.26 -7.33 -12.00
CA GLN A 93 3.56 -6.46 -12.93
C GLN A 93 2.97 -5.32 -12.13
N PHE A 94 3.50 -4.11 -12.35
CA PHE A 94 3.01 -2.92 -11.67
C PHE A 94 1.89 -2.24 -12.44
N TRP A 95 0.91 -1.77 -11.70
CA TRP A 95 -0.17 -0.90 -12.16
C TRP A 95 -0.77 -0.18 -10.96
N HIS A 96 -1.22 1.07 -11.14
CA HIS A 96 -1.86 1.80 -10.06
C HIS A 96 -3.19 1.16 -9.66
N ASP A 97 -3.35 0.82 -8.39
CA ASP A 97 -4.52 0.11 -7.83
C ASP A 97 -5.84 0.86 -8.08
N ARG A 98 -5.79 2.16 -8.23
CA ARG A 98 -6.95 3.06 -8.33
C ARG A 98 -7.72 3.02 -9.64
N PHE A 99 -7.14 2.47 -10.73
CA PHE A 99 -7.71 2.56 -12.09
C PHE A 99 -7.66 1.24 -12.85
N GLY A 100 -8.63 0.36 -12.56
CA GLY A 100 -8.77 -0.88 -13.31
C GLY A 100 -7.60 -1.83 -13.11
N PHE A 101 -7.05 -1.88 -11.91
CA PHE A 101 -5.92 -2.69 -11.54
C PHE A 101 -6.04 -4.13 -12.06
N LEU A 102 -7.07 -4.87 -11.64
CA LEU A 102 -7.24 -6.25 -12.07
C LEU A 102 -7.39 -6.40 -13.60
N ARG A 103 -8.10 -5.47 -14.23
CA ARG A 103 -8.27 -5.51 -15.70
C ARG A 103 -6.95 -5.37 -16.44
N ASN A 104 -6.07 -4.51 -15.93
CA ASN A 104 -4.80 -4.20 -16.57
C ASN A 104 -3.64 -5.09 -16.08
N THR A 105 -3.85 -5.93 -15.09
CA THR A 105 -2.85 -6.82 -14.50
C THR A 105 -3.31 -8.28 -14.58
N LEU A 106 -3.96 -8.79 -13.55
CA LEU A 106 -4.34 -10.20 -13.42
C LEU A 106 -5.26 -10.69 -14.54
N ASN A 107 -6.37 -9.97 -14.80
CA ASN A 107 -7.33 -10.33 -15.85
C ASN A 107 -6.78 -10.06 -17.25
N GLY A 108 -5.79 -9.19 -17.37
CA GLY A 108 -4.99 -8.98 -18.58
C GLY A 108 -3.91 -10.04 -18.81
N TYR A 109 -3.82 -11.06 -17.94
CA TYR A 109 -2.80 -12.13 -17.99
C TYR A 109 -1.36 -11.62 -17.94
N ARG A 110 -1.11 -10.51 -17.24
CA ARG A 110 0.23 -9.92 -17.11
C ARG A 110 0.96 -10.37 -15.84
N CYS A 111 0.23 -10.85 -14.87
CA CYS A 111 0.70 -11.42 -13.61
C CYS A 111 -0.25 -12.54 -13.16
N ASP A 112 0.07 -13.25 -12.10
CA ASP A 112 -0.64 -14.47 -11.73
C ASP A 112 -1.23 -14.44 -10.32
N TYR A 113 -0.70 -13.59 -9.43
CA TYR A 113 -1.06 -13.55 -8.02
C TYR A 113 -1.34 -12.11 -7.56
N VAL A 114 -2.31 -11.96 -6.67
CA VAL A 114 -2.54 -10.77 -5.85
C VAL A 114 -2.32 -11.16 -4.40
N ILE A 115 -1.50 -10.42 -3.66
CA ILE A 115 -1.12 -10.78 -2.28
C ILE A 115 -2.26 -10.47 -1.31
N GLY A 116 -2.85 -9.27 -1.38
CA GLY A 116 -3.93 -8.85 -0.48
C GLY A 116 -5.19 -8.46 -1.23
N THR A 117 -6.31 -9.10 -0.90
CA THR A 117 -7.64 -8.73 -1.38
C THR A 117 -8.71 -9.12 -0.36
N ASN A 118 -9.87 -8.47 -0.43
CA ASN A 118 -11.01 -8.87 0.38
C ASN A 118 -11.44 -10.30 0.00
N THR A 119 -11.57 -11.18 1.00
CA THR A 119 -11.97 -12.60 0.81
C THR A 119 -13.27 -12.77 0.02
N THR A 120 -14.19 -11.80 0.10
CA THR A 120 -15.49 -11.85 -0.59
C THR A 120 -15.48 -11.14 -1.95
N TYR A 121 -14.31 -10.83 -2.50
CA TYR A 121 -14.22 -10.11 -3.77
C TYR A 121 -14.49 -11.03 -4.95
N ASP A 122 -15.69 -10.93 -5.51
CA ASP A 122 -16.20 -11.82 -6.55
C ASP A 122 -15.42 -11.81 -7.87
N ALA A 123 -14.57 -10.83 -8.11
CA ALA A 123 -13.76 -10.77 -9.33
C ALA A 123 -12.59 -11.77 -9.35
N LEU A 124 -12.23 -12.33 -8.19
CA LEU A 124 -11.10 -13.24 -8.00
C LEU A 124 -11.55 -14.62 -7.48
N ASP A 125 -10.69 -15.61 -7.65
CA ASP A 125 -10.70 -16.83 -6.86
C ASP A 125 -9.72 -16.63 -5.69
N THR A 126 -10.27 -16.52 -4.47
CA THR A 126 -9.50 -16.13 -3.29
C THR A 126 -9.14 -17.34 -2.44
N THR A 127 -7.96 -17.29 -1.82
CA THR A 127 -7.56 -18.26 -0.78
C THR A 127 -8.47 -18.12 0.46
N LYS A 128 -8.34 -19.02 1.41
CA LYS A 128 -8.80 -18.74 2.77
C LYS A 128 -8.10 -17.49 3.30
N PRO A 129 -8.79 -16.69 4.12
CA PRO A 129 -8.17 -15.50 4.69
C PRO A 129 -7.01 -15.86 5.61
N TYR A 130 -5.96 -15.05 5.58
CA TYR A 130 -4.76 -15.25 6.39
C TYR A 130 -4.55 -14.14 7.43
N TYR A 131 -5.26 -13.04 7.32
CA TYR A 131 -5.41 -12.04 8.36
C TYR A 131 -6.72 -11.28 8.21
N ARG A 132 -7.03 -10.49 9.21
CA ARG A 132 -8.17 -9.60 9.25
C ARG A 132 -7.70 -8.20 9.61
N ALA A 133 -8.19 -7.21 8.91
CA ALA A 133 -7.90 -5.81 9.19
C ALA A 133 -9.18 -4.99 9.28
N GLY A 134 -9.12 -3.92 10.02
CA GLY A 134 -10.23 -2.99 10.21
C GLY A 134 -9.78 -1.56 10.25
N HIS A 135 -10.75 -0.65 10.41
CA HIS A 135 -10.45 0.75 10.63
C HIS A 135 -9.97 0.98 12.06
N VAL A 136 -9.23 2.06 12.23
CA VAL A 136 -8.67 2.50 13.52
C VAL A 136 -8.97 3.96 13.75
N TRP A 137 -9.10 4.34 15.03
CA TRP A 137 -8.86 5.71 15.47
C TRP A 137 -7.37 5.91 15.67
N VAL A 138 -6.85 7.02 15.16
CA VAL A 138 -5.49 7.46 15.42
C VAL A 138 -5.56 8.86 15.99
N TYR A 139 -4.84 9.12 17.09
CA TYR A 139 -4.74 10.44 17.69
C TYR A 139 -3.37 10.62 18.33
N ARG A 140 -2.95 11.87 18.51
CA ARG A 140 -1.68 12.17 19.14
C ARG A 140 -1.70 11.77 20.60
N LYS A 141 -0.64 11.18 21.09
CA LYS A 141 -0.52 10.77 22.50
C LYS A 141 -0.59 11.94 23.47
N ASP A 142 -0.05 13.09 23.06
CA ASP A 142 -0.07 14.34 23.84
C ASP A 142 -1.43 15.03 23.90
N SER A 143 -2.43 14.56 23.13
CA SER A 143 -3.79 15.09 23.18
C SER A 143 -4.51 14.82 24.50
N GLY A 144 -4.06 13.80 25.24
CA GLY A 144 -4.73 13.34 26.45
C GLY A 144 -6.04 12.61 26.21
N PHE A 145 -6.36 12.24 24.96
CA PHE A 145 -7.58 11.48 24.62
C PHE A 145 -7.48 10.03 25.11
N ASP A 146 -8.62 9.47 25.52
CA ASP A 146 -8.80 8.06 25.88
C ASP A 146 -10.00 7.49 25.12
N ILE A 147 -9.78 7.11 23.86
CA ILE A 147 -10.81 6.60 22.97
C ILE A 147 -10.78 5.06 23.01
N LYS A 148 -11.91 4.43 23.39
CA LYS A 148 -12.05 2.96 23.49
C LYS A 148 -13.18 2.39 22.64
N ASN A 149 -14.22 3.19 22.45
CA ASN A 149 -15.44 2.81 21.72
C ASN A 149 -16.16 4.07 21.20
N TRP A 150 -17.26 3.88 20.50
CA TRP A 150 -18.05 4.98 19.91
C TRP A 150 -18.68 5.92 20.95
N ASP A 151 -18.83 5.50 22.19
CA ASP A 151 -19.38 6.31 23.28
C ASP A 151 -18.31 7.15 24.00
N SER A 152 -17.04 6.98 23.66
CA SER A 152 -15.93 7.73 24.27
C SER A 152 -16.15 9.23 24.13
N PRO A 153 -16.19 10.01 25.24
CA PRO A 153 -16.51 11.45 25.21
C PRO A 153 -15.54 12.26 24.36
N ASP A 154 -14.29 11.78 24.24
CA ASP A 154 -13.23 12.47 23.50
C ASP A 154 -13.48 12.52 22.00
N LEU A 155 -14.28 11.60 21.46
CA LEU A 155 -14.74 11.66 20.07
C LEU A 155 -15.57 12.91 19.74
N ARG A 156 -16.10 13.60 20.75
CA ARG A 156 -16.91 14.81 20.59
C ARG A 156 -16.14 16.11 20.83
N LYS A 157 -14.86 16.01 21.22
CA LYS A 157 -14.05 17.17 21.59
C LYS A 157 -13.22 17.74 20.44
N GLY A 158 -12.93 16.91 19.43
CA GLY A 158 -12.01 17.27 18.36
C GLY A 158 -12.55 17.06 16.95
N THR A 159 -11.83 17.56 15.98
CA THR A 159 -12.10 17.36 14.55
C THR A 159 -11.69 15.96 14.12
N ILE A 160 -12.61 15.22 13.52
CA ILE A 160 -12.40 13.84 13.08
C ILE A 160 -12.18 13.80 11.56
N GLY A 161 -10.97 13.47 11.11
CA GLY A 161 -10.68 13.20 9.71
C GLY A 161 -11.22 11.84 9.28
N VAL A 162 -12.07 11.80 8.25
CA VAL A 162 -12.68 10.56 7.74
C VAL A 162 -12.78 10.58 6.23
N ASN A 163 -12.61 9.42 5.58
CA ASN A 163 -12.82 9.30 4.14
C ASN A 163 -14.32 9.43 3.81
N ASP A 164 -14.65 10.38 2.95
CA ASP A 164 -16.00 10.55 2.42
C ASP A 164 -16.48 9.26 1.73
N LYS A 165 -17.76 8.93 1.89
CA LYS A 165 -18.42 7.76 1.30
C LYS A 165 -17.78 6.39 1.65
N SER A 166 -16.98 6.35 2.72
CA SER A 166 -16.45 5.09 3.25
C SER A 166 -17.44 4.39 4.18
N PRO A 167 -17.34 3.07 4.36
CA PRO A 167 -18.18 2.36 5.35
C PRO A 167 -18.08 2.94 6.76
N VAL A 168 -16.90 3.42 7.13
CA VAL A 168 -16.68 4.02 8.45
C VAL A 168 -17.34 5.39 8.61
N ALA A 169 -17.59 6.14 7.53
CA ALA A 169 -18.37 7.36 7.57
C ALA A 169 -19.85 7.09 7.93
N VAL A 170 -20.38 5.91 7.48
CA VAL A 170 -21.70 5.45 7.90
C VAL A 170 -21.73 5.18 9.41
N ALA A 171 -20.68 4.52 9.92
CA ALA A 171 -20.53 4.26 11.35
C ALA A 171 -20.44 5.56 12.17
N LEU A 172 -19.68 6.53 11.68
CA LEU A 172 -19.56 7.86 12.29
C LEU A 172 -20.92 8.58 12.38
N ASN A 173 -21.69 8.53 11.28
CA ASN A 173 -23.03 9.11 11.23
C ASN A 173 -24.00 8.41 12.22
N ALA A 174 -23.97 7.08 12.29
CA ALA A 174 -24.81 6.31 13.19
C ALA A 174 -24.58 6.66 14.69
N ASN A 175 -23.37 7.13 15.01
CA ASN A 175 -22.99 7.54 16.36
C ASN A 175 -23.12 9.07 16.59
N GLY A 176 -23.75 9.79 15.64
CA GLY A 176 -24.03 11.22 15.78
C GLY A 176 -22.78 12.10 15.80
N LEU A 177 -21.69 11.70 15.14
CA LEU A 177 -20.39 12.36 15.16
C LEU A 177 -20.08 13.14 13.86
N MET A 178 -21.02 13.22 12.92
CA MET A 178 -20.80 13.89 11.63
C MET A 178 -20.55 15.40 11.76
N PHE A 179 -21.00 16.04 12.81
CA PHE A 179 -20.76 17.47 13.04
C PHE A 179 -19.29 17.82 13.31
N ASN A 180 -18.49 16.83 13.75
CA ASN A 180 -17.06 16.97 13.97
C ASN A 180 -16.23 16.48 12.77
N ALA A 181 -16.87 15.96 11.73
CA ALA A 181 -16.17 15.32 10.63
C ALA A 181 -15.54 16.33 9.66
N LYS A 182 -14.24 16.17 9.41
CA LYS A 182 -13.54 16.77 8.26
C LYS A 182 -13.42 15.70 7.18
N PRO A 183 -14.12 15.86 6.03
CA PRO A 183 -14.11 14.85 4.99
C PRO A 183 -12.80 14.86 4.20
N TYR A 184 -12.25 13.67 3.97
CA TYR A 184 -11.16 13.42 3.04
C TYR A 184 -11.71 12.66 1.84
N ARG A 185 -11.25 13.00 0.66
CA ARG A 185 -11.59 12.24 -0.55
C ARG A 185 -10.75 10.97 -0.60
N ILE A 186 -11.36 9.87 -1.04
CA ILE A 186 -10.58 8.67 -1.38
C ILE A 186 -9.59 9.08 -2.46
N GLN A 187 -8.30 8.91 -2.15
CA GLN A 187 -7.24 9.42 -3.01
C GLN A 187 -7.23 8.72 -4.36
N ARG A 188 -7.31 9.52 -5.39
CA ARG A 188 -7.05 9.12 -6.78
C ARG A 188 -5.94 9.94 -7.42
N ASP A 189 -5.41 10.91 -6.66
CA ASP A 189 -4.27 11.72 -7.05
C ASP A 189 -2.98 11.03 -6.60
N LEU A 190 -2.12 10.70 -7.56
CA LEU A 190 -0.83 10.05 -7.31
C LEU A 190 0.17 10.96 -6.59
N ASN A 191 -0.09 12.26 -6.54
CA ASN A 191 0.76 13.23 -5.83
C ASN A 191 0.40 13.37 -4.35
N THR A 192 -0.61 12.65 -3.88
CA THR A 192 -1.04 12.72 -2.47
C THR A 192 -0.70 11.43 -1.74
N SER A 193 0.00 11.57 -0.63
CA SER A 193 0.37 10.46 0.25
C SER A 193 -0.87 9.67 0.71
N PRO A 194 -0.86 8.33 0.69
CA PRO A 194 -1.88 7.54 1.37
C PRO A 194 -2.02 7.86 2.86
N GLY A 195 -0.94 8.34 3.48
CA GLY A 195 -0.90 8.74 4.89
C GLY A 195 -1.35 10.17 5.19
N GLN A 196 -1.89 10.92 4.23
CA GLN A 196 -2.23 12.35 4.39
C GLN A 196 -2.99 12.67 5.68
N LYS A 197 -3.98 11.86 6.08
CA LYS A 197 -4.72 12.10 7.32
C LYS A 197 -3.84 12.00 8.57
N ILE A 198 -2.88 11.09 8.56
CA ILE A 198 -1.93 10.94 9.68
C ILE A 198 -0.92 12.10 9.69
N GLU A 199 -0.54 12.59 8.53
CA GLU A 199 0.31 13.78 8.39
C GLU A 199 -0.43 15.04 8.87
N ASP A 200 -1.70 15.21 8.51
CA ASP A 200 -2.55 16.32 8.98
C ASP A 200 -2.80 16.22 10.50
N LEU A 201 -2.95 15.00 11.03
CA LEU A 201 -3.03 14.75 12.46
C LEU A 201 -1.74 15.17 13.19
N ALA A 202 -0.59 14.84 12.63
CA ALA A 202 0.71 15.22 13.19
C ALA A 202 0.89 16.75 13.24
N LYS A 203 0.39 17.46 12.23
CA LYS A 203 0.39 18.94 12.15
C LYS A 203 -0.63 19.60 13.07
N GLY A 204 -1.64 18.86 13.54
CA GLY A 204 -2.75 19.40 14.33
C GLY A 204 -3.89 20.00 13.49
N ASP A 205 -3.97 19.71 12.19
CA ASP A 205 -5.05 20.13 11.30
C ASP A 205 -6.35 19.33 11.55
N ILE A 206 -6.23 18.19 12.21
CA ILE A 206 -7.29 17.36 12.80
C ILE A 206 -6.80 16.80 14.15
N ASP A 207 -7.75 16.41 14.99
CA ASP A 207 -7.46 15.87 16.31
C ASP A 207 -7.50 14.34 16.36
N ILE A 208 -8.33 13.74 15.52
CA ILE A 208 -8.53 12.29 15.41
C ILE A 208 -8.60 11.93 13.93
N ALA A 209 -7.88 10.92 13.53
CA ALA A 209 -8.00 10.33 12.19
C ALA A 209 -8.74 9.01 12.29
N ILE A 210 -9.76 8.80 11.46
CA ILE A 210 -10.30 7.47 11.18
C ILE A 210 -9.66 6.98 9.88
N GLU A 211 -8.86 5.92 9.99
CA GLU A 211 -8.12 5.38 8.85
C GLU A 211 -8.30 3.87 8.74
N TRP A 212 -8.07 3.34 7.56
CA TRP A 212 -7.88 1.91 7.36
C TRP A 212 -6.63 1.44 8.11
N GLY A 213 -6.76 0.40 8.93
CA GLY A 213 -5.73 -0.02 9.88
C GLY A 213 -4.32 -0.14 9.32
N PRO A 214 -4.11 -0.86 8.20
CA PRO A 214 -2.78 -0.95 7.59
C PRO A 214 -2.15 0.42 7.28
N ILE A 215 -2.92 1.36 6.74
CA ILE A 215 -2.43 2.71 6.46
C ILE A 215 -2.21 3.47 7.77
N GLY A 216 -3.21 3.48 8.65
CA GLY A 216 -3.15 4.21 9.92
C GLY A 216 -2.01 3.76 10.82
N GLY A 217 -1.84 2.46 10.99
CA GLY A 217 -0.77 1.89 11.82
C GLY A 217 0.63 2.17 11.29
N TYR A 218 0.82 1.96 9.99
CA TYR A 218 2.12 2.19 9.33
C TYR A 218 2.57 3.65 9.42
N TYR A 219 1.70 4.60 9.03
CA TYR A 219 2.07 6.01 9.05
C TYR A 219 2.15 6.57 10.47
N ALA A 220 1.34 6.07 11.42
CA ALA A 220 1.50 6.40 12.84
C ALA A 220 2.85 5.94 13.40
N LYS A 221 3.29 4.72 13.05
CA LYS A 221 4.61 4.19 13.45
C LYS A 221 5.77 4.98 12.85
N LYS A 222 5.61 5.53 11.65
CA LYS A 222 6.64 6.33 10.96
C LYS A 222 6.63 7.81 11.31
N SER A 223 5.62 8.27 12.03
CA SER A 223 5.51 9.68 12.41
C SER A 223 6.54 10.05 13.48
N ASP A 224 7.10 11.27 13.36
CA ASP A 224 7.92 11.87 14.42
C ASP A 224 7.09 12.26 15.66
N VAL A 225 5.76 12.36 15.52
CA VAL A 225 4.83 12.62 16.59
C VAL A 225 4.29 11.30 17.12
N GLU A 226 4.43 11.07 18.43
CA GLU A 226 3.92 9.84 19.05
C GLU A 226 2.41 9.76 18.97
N MET A 227 1.91 8.66 18.41
CA MET A 227 0.48 8.45 18.16
C MET A 227 -0.05 7.20 18.85
N VAL A 228 -1.32 7.25 19.21
CA VAL A 228 -2.08 6.12 19.73
C VAL A 228 -2.98 5.60 18.60
N VAL A 229 -2.93 4.28 18.36
CA VAL A 229 -3.73 3.59 17.35
C VAL A 229 -4.70 2.66 18.07
N VAL A 230 -5.99 2.88 17.92
CA VAL A 230 -7.04 2.09 18.60
C VAL A 230 -7.96 1.47 17.57
N PRO A 231 -8.13 0.14 17.56
CA PRO A 231 -9.08 -0.53 16.69
C PRO A 231 -10.52 -0.04 16.91
N ILE A 232 -11.22 0.25 15.83
CA ILE A 232 -12.64 0.60 15.87
C ILE A 232 -13.45 -0.70 16.06
N PRO A 233 -14.52 -0.74 16.90
CA PRO A 233 -15.41 -1.89 16.95
C PRO A 233 -15.92 -2.29 15.57
N GLU A 234 -16.08 -3.58 15.32
CA GLU A 234 -16.46 -4.13 14.00
C GLU A 234 -17.76 -3.52 13.45
N TYR A 235 -18.70 -3.25 14.33
CA TYR A 235 -19.98 -2.63 13.98
C TYR A 235 -20.19 -1.36 14.79
N ALA A 236 -20.77 -0.35 14.15
CA ALA A 236 -21.09 0.89 14.81
C ALA A 236 -22.21 0.74 15.89
N THR A 237 -23.16 -0.14 15.60
CA THR A 237 -24.25 -0.53 16.49
C THR A 237 -24.68 -1.96 16.21
N ASP A 238 -25.42 -2.60 17.11
CA ASP A 238 -25.97 -3.96 16.88
C ASP A 238 -26.89 -4.05 15.66
N GLN A 239 -27.51 -2.95 15.27
CA GLN A 239 -28.38 -2.84 14.10
C GLN A 239 -27.62 -2.60 12.79
N SER A 240 -26.35 -2.22 12.85
CA SER A 240 -25.56 -1.79 11.70
C SER A 240 -24.76 -2.91 11.03
N ARG A 241 -25.06 -4.19 11.33
CA ARG A 241 -24.34 -5.35 10.76
C ARG A 241 -24.24 -5.38 9.24
N LEU A 242 -25.14 -4.69 8.52
CA LEU A 242 -25.14 -4.62 7.06
C LEU A 242 -24.50 -3.38 6.48
N THR A 243 -24.43 -2.28 7.22
CA THR A 243 -24.06 -0.96 6.67
C THR A 243 -22.91 -0.28 7.41
N GLY A 244 -22.55 -0.75 8.58
CA GLY A 244 -21.51 -0.12 9.41
C GLY A 244 -20.29 -1.01 9.66
N LYS A 245 -20.09 -2.05 8.88
CA LYS A 245 -18.94 -2.96 9.03
C LYS A 245 -17.63 -2.22 8.79
N THR A 246 -16.70 -2.38 9.71
CA THR A 246 -15.39 -1.68 9.68
C THR A 246 -14.21 -2.63 9.50
N TYR A 247 -14.45 -3.95 9.45
CA TYR A 247 -13.45 -5.01 9.32
C TYR A 247 -13.70 -5.93 8.15
N TRP A 248 -12.64 -6.44 7.55
CA TRP A 248 -12.67 -7.44 6.48
C TRP A 248 -11.57 -8.47 6.65
N ASN A 249 -11.90 -9.71 6.28
CA ASN A 249 -10.91 -10.76 6.09
C ASN A 249 -10.15 -10.54 4.78
N ILE A 250 -8.84 -10.74 4.82
CA ILE A 250 -7.93 -10.54 3.70
C ILE A 250 -7.32 -11.87 3.27
N SER A 251 -7.33 -12.10 1.97
CA SER A 251 -6.88 -13.31 1.28
C SER A 251 -5.90 -12.99 0.17
N GLY A 252 -5.14 -13.96 -0.26
CA GLY A 252 -4.51 -13.94 -1.57
C GLY A 252 -5.53 -14.19 -2.68
N GLY A 253 -5.22 -13.81 -3.91
CA GLY A 253 -6.13 -13.97 -5.05
C GLY A 253 -5.45 -14.38 -6.33
N VAL A 254 -6.19 -15.16 -7.14
CA VAL A 254 -5.82 -15.58 -8.49
C VAL A 254 -6.98 -15.34 -9.44
N ARG A 255 -6.77 -15.53 -10.74
CA ARG A 255 -7.87 -15.48 -11.71
C ARG A 255 -8.91 -16.56 -11.44
N LYS A 256 -10.16 -16.27 -11.76
CA LYS A 256 -11.23 -17.26 -11.77
C LYS A 256 -10.83 -18.50 -12.59
N ARG A 257 -11.20 -19.68 -12.10
CA ARG A 257 -10.95 -20.99 -12.72
C ARG A 257 -9.47 -21.43 -12.68
N GLU A 258 -8.64 -20.84 -11.84
CA GLU A 258 -7.27 -21.27 -11.58
C GLU A 258 -7.16 -21.89 -10.17
N ALA A 259 -8.02 -22.89 -9.87
CA ALA A 259 -8.12 -23.51 -8.55
C ALA A 259 -6.77 -24.09 -8.06
N ASP A 260 -6.04 -24.77 -8.94
CA ASP A 260 -4.74 -25.34 -8.58
C ASP A 260 -3.73 -24.27 -8.13
N ARG A 261 -3.75 -23.12 -8.81
CA ARG A 261 -2.89 -21.98 -8.46
C ARG A 261 -3.32 -21.32 -7.15
N ARG A 262 -4.65 -21.22 -6.91
CA ARG A 262 -5.19 -20.76 -5.64
C ARG A 262 -4.76 -21.68 -4.50
N ASP A 263 -4.90 -22.98 -4.67
CA ASP A 263 -4.58 -23.96 -3.63
C ASP A 263 -3.07 -23.99 -3.32
N GLU A 264 -2.23 -23.81 -4.35
CA GLU A 264 -0.79 -23.65 -4.19
C GLU A 264 -0.44 -22.38 -3.39
N LEU A 265 -1.05 -21.23 -3.74
CA LEU A 265 -0.88 -19.98 -3.03
C LEU A 265 -1.36 -20.09 -1.58
N GLU A 266 -2.54 -20.69 -1.35
CA GLU A 266 -3.09 -20.94 -0.02
C GLU A 266 -2.11 -21.78 0.82
N ALA A 267 -1.62 -22.87 0.28
CA ALA A 267 -0.67 -23.73 0.98
C ALA A 267 0.63 -23.00 1.35
N ALA A 268 1.18 -22.18 0.45
CA ALA A 268 2.37 -21.37 0.71
C ALA A 268 2.13 -20.32 1.81
N ILE A 269 0.99 -19.64 1.77
CA ILE A 269 0.59 -18.66 2.80
C ILE A 269 0.53 -19.36 4.17
N PHE A 270 -0.19 -20.48 4.28
CA PHE A 270 -0.41 -21.13 5.57
C PHE A 270 0.86 -21.80 6.13
N ARG A 271 1.82 -22.20 5.30
CA ARG A 271 3.15 -22.64 5.76
C ARG A 271 3.99 -21.50 6.36
N ASN A 272 3.70 -20.26 6.01
CA ASN A 272 4.51 -19.11 6.38
C ASN A 272 3.75 -18.06 7.22
N LEU A 273 2.61 -18.41 7.84
CA LEU A 273 1.77 -17.48 8.60
C LEU A 273 2.58 -16.69 9.64
N ASP A 274 3.40 -17.36 10.44
CA ASP A 274 4.20 -16.71 11.49
C ASP A 274 5.15 -15.64 10.90
N LYS A 275 5.76 -15.93 9.75
CA LYS A 275 6.64 -14.95 9.08
C LYS A 275 5.84 -13.79 8.50
N ILE A 276 4.67 -14.07 7.95
CA ILE A 276 3.77 -13.05 7.38
C ILE A 276 3.28 -12.12 8.50
N HIS A 277 2.83 -12.67 9.62
CA HIS A 277 2.40 -11.89 10.78
C HIS A 277 3.54 -11.08 11.37
N ALA A 278 4.75 -11.64 11.45
CA ALA A 278 5.93 -10.89 11.89
C ALA A 278 6.26 -9.68 11.00
N VAL A 279 6.11 -9.82 9.67
CA VAL A 279 6.23 -8.68 8.74
C VAL A 279 5.16 -7.63 9.04
N MET A 280 3.92 -8.02 9.27
CA MET A 280 2.85 -7.08 9.60
C MET A 280 3.13 -6.32 10.90
N ASP A 281 3.61 -7.00 11.92
CA ASP A 281 4.02 -6.39 13.20
C ASP A 281 5.20 -5.42 13.01
N GLU A 282 6.18 -5.79 12.19
CA GLU A 282 7.30 -4.93 11.83
C GLU A 282 6.83 -3.64 11.15
N PHE A 283 5.82 -3.72 10.31
CA PHE A 283 5.25 -2.56 9.62
C PHE A 283 4.25 -1.77 10.50
N GLY A 284 3.91 -2.26 11.68
CA GLY A 284 2.91 -1.63 12.56
C GLY A 284 1.49 -1.79 12.03
N ILE A 285 1.22 -2.83 11.25
CA ILE A 285 -0.11 -3.13 10.73
C ILE A 285 -0.97 -3.72 11.85
N PRO A 286 -2.06 -3.08 12.27
CA PRO A 286 -2.99 -3.68 13.21
C PRO A 286 -3.80 -4.78 12.49
N TRP A 287 -3.58 -6.01 12.90
CA TRP A 287 -4.25 -7.18 12.34
C TRP A 287 -4.86 -8.06 13.44
N SER A 288 -5.76 -8.94 13.05
CA SER A 288 -6.34 -9.96 13.91
C SER A 288 -6.61 -11.25 13.14
N GLU A 289 -6.92 -12.31 13.87
CA GLU A 289 -7.31 -13.58 13.27
C GLU A 289 -8.60 -13.46 12.45
N PRO A 290 -8.69 -14.14 11.30
CA PRO A 290 -9.90 -14.19 10.49
C PRO A 290 -11.10 -14.75 11.24
N THR A 291 -12.28 -14.13 11.06
CA THR A 291 -13.50 -14.60 11.67
C THR A 291 -14.20 -15.69 10.83
N PHE A 292 -14.95 -16.56 11.50
CA PHE A 292 -15.64 -17.66 10.83
C PHE A 292 -16.82 -17.19 9.96
N GLU A 293 -17.52 -16.14 10.35
CA GLU A 293 -18.66 -15.58 9.60
C GLU A 293 -18.26 -15.12 8.21
N ASP A 294 -17.11 -14.44 8.10
CA ASP A 294 -16.58 -14.00 6.80
C ASP A 294 -16.11 -15.17 5.93
N ARG A 295 -15.69 -16.29 6.53
CA ARG A 295 -15.35 -17.51 5.78
C ARG A 295 -16.58 -18.15 5.12
N LEU A 296 -17.74 -18.12 5.78
CA LEU A 296 -18.98 -18.69 5.25
C LEU A 296 -19.56 -17.85 4.10
N ASP A 297 -19.46 -16.53 4.16
CA ASP A 297 -19.95 -15.65 3.13
C ASP A 297 -19.16 -15.81 1.82
N GLY A 298 -17.85 -15.98 1.89
CA GLY A 298 -17.01 -16.35 0.76
C GLY A 298 -17.38 -17.72 0.17
N TYR A 299 -17.59 -18.72 1.03
CA TYR A 299 -17.89 -20.09 0.60
C TYR A 299 -19.25 -20.25 -0.09
N LYS A 300 -20.27 -19.50 0.35
CA LYS A 300 -21.63 -19.57 -0.25
C LYS A 300 -21.67 -18.97 -1.66
N ARG A 301 -20.84 -18.01 -1.98
CA ARG A 301 -20.82 -17.36 -3.30
C ARG A 301 -20.17 -18.24 -4.37
N HIS A 302 -19.23 -19.09 -4.02
CA HIS A 302 -18.56 -20.00 -4.95
C HIS A 302 -19.37 -21.26 -5.30
N LYS A 303 -20.51 -21.48 -4.66
CA LYS A 303 -21.41 -22.64 -4.95
C LYS A 303 -22.56 -22.34 -5.92
N LYS A 304 -22.66 -21.12 -6.44
CA LYS A 304 -23.56 -20.75 -7.53
C LYS A 304 -22.72 -20.55 -8.80
#